data_408b0b1162a19166b7557a40f06637a9
#
_entry.id   408b0b1162a19166b7557a40f06637a9
#
_cell.length_a   1.000
_cell.length_b   1.000
_cell.length_c   1.000
_cell.angle_alpha   90.00
_cell.angle_beta   90.00
_cell.angle_gamma   90.00
#
_symmetry.space_group_name_H-M   'P 1'
#
loop_
_entity.id
_entity.type
_entity.pdbx_description
1 polymer ?
#
loop_
_entity_poly.entity_id
_entity_poly.type
_entity_poly.pdbx_seq_one_letter_code
_entity_poly.pdbx_strand_id
1 'polypeptide(L)'
;PYTGSGVLASALAMDKLCCKQMWQGIGLPTADFAVLDEQSNWPQIMQRLGGKAMVKPACEGYSIGLSRAETPEQMQQAWAEAARFAATVIAEPLMEGDEYTVAILGDQVLPSIRIEASEVFYDYQAKYFSDETQYFCPSGLTAERESELRELSMSAFKTVGCSGWGRVDVMVDNQGLFQLLEVNTVPGMT
;
A
#
# COMPACT_ATOMS: atom_id res chain seq x y z
N PRO A 1 -27.05 -2.40 -12.35
CA PRO A 1 -25.87 -3.22 -12.57
C PRO A 1 -24.63 -2.33 -12.72
N TYR A 2 -23.50 -2.76 -12.16
CA TYR A 2 -22.20 -2.12 -12.30
C TYR A 2 -21.14 -3.22 -12.54
N THR A 3 -19.96 -2.86 -13.01
CA THR A 3 -18.96 -3.79 -13.53
C THR A 3 -17.82 -4.07 -12.55
N GLY A 4 -17.85 -3.52 -11.37
CA GLY A 4 -16.77 -3.63 -10.38
C GLY A 4 -17.03 -4.67 -9.29
N SER A 5 -16.20 -4.60 -8.27
CA SER A 5 -16.29 -5.45 -7.07
C SER A 5 -17.55 -5.19 -6.25
N GLY A 6 -18.06 -6.21 -5.57
CA GLY A 6 -19.23 -6.10 -4.71
C GLY A 6 -18.97 -5.24 -3.46
N VAL A 7 -20.03 -4.93 -2.71
CA VAL A 7 -20.00 -4.04 -1.55
C VAL A 7 -18.97 -4.53 -0.50
N LEU A 8 -18.97 -5.82 -0.17
CA LEU A 8 -18.06 -6.37 0.83
C LEU A 8 -16.59 -6.20 0.39
N ALA A 9 -16.26 -6.59 -0.83
CA ALA A 9 -14.90 -6.48 -1.34
C ALA A 9 -14.44 -5.02 -1.43
N SER A 10 -15.31 -4.11 -1.86
CA SER A 10 -15.00 -2.69 -1.90
C SER A 10 -14.78 -2.09 -0.51
N ALA A 11 -15.59 -2.47 0.47
CA ALA A 11 -15.41 -2.03 1.86
C ALA A 11 -14.09 -2.56 2.46
N LEU A 12 -13.77 -3.84 2.24
CA LEU A 12 -12.51 -4.45 2.70
C LEU A 12 -11.28 -3.80 2.02
N ALA A 13 -11.37 -3.58 0.70
CA ALA A 13 -10.28 -2.97 -0.06
C ALA A 13 -9.97 -1.53 0.39
N MET A 14 -10.94 -0.79 0.90
CA MET A 14 -10.74 0.54 1.46
C MET A 14 -10.05 0.54 2.82
N ASP A 15 -10.01 -0.60 3.51
CA ASP A 15 -9.38 -0.74 4.84
C ASP A 15 -8.04 -1.50 4.71
N LYS A 16 -6.95 -0.74 4.75
CA LYS A 16 -5.57 -1.29 4.65
C LYS A 16 -5.27 -2.30 5.75
N LEU A 17 -5.78 -2.08 6.97
CA LEU A 17 -5.59 -3.01 8.08
C LEU A 17 -6.27 -4.36 7.80
N CYS A 18 -7.52 -4.33 7.38
CA CYS A 18 -8.26 -5.54 7.01
C CYS A 18 -7.58 -6.30 5.86
N CYS A 19 -7.17 -5.60 4.80
CA CYS A 19 -6.43 -6.21 3.69
C CYS A 19 -5.15 -6.91 4.18
N LYS A 20 -4.32 -6.22 4.96
CA LYS A 20 -3.06 -6.77 5.48
C LYS A 20 -3.29 -8.00 6.37
N GLN A 21 -4.28 -7.96 7.26
CA GLN A 21 -4.64 -9.10 8.11
C GLN A 21 -5.10 -10.30 7.29
N MET A 22 -5.89 -10.09 6.25
CA MET A 22 -6.34 -11.16 5.35
C MET A 22 -5.15 -11.76 4.59
N TRP A 23 -4.27 -10.95 4.04
CA TRP A 23 -3.09 -11.42 3.31
C TRP A 23 -2.13 -12.18 4.22
N GLN A 24 -1.83 -11.66 5.42
CA GLN A 24 -1.00 -12.36 6.41
C GLN A 24 -1.63 -13.70 6.81
N GLY A 25 -2.96 -13.74 7.01
CA GLY A 25 -3.69 -14.94 7.40
C GLY A 25 -3.58 -16.10 6.42
N ILE A 26 -3.30 -15.82 5.14
CA ILE A 26 -3.10 -16.84 4.10
C ILE A 26 -1.65 -16.90 3.58
N GLY A 27 -0.73 -16.17 4.22
CA GLY A 27 0.69 -16.21 3.89
C GLY A 27 1.11 -15.40 2.66
N LEU A 28 0.30 -14.43 2.20
CA LEU A 28 0.74 -13.50 1.17
C LEU A 28 1.64 -12.41 1.78
N PRO A 29 2.71 -12.00 1.06
CA PRO A 29 3.67 -11.03 1.56
C PRO A 29 3.05 -9.63 1.66
N THR A 30 3.05 -9.08 2.85
CA THR A 30 2.76 -7.68 3.15
C THR A 30 3.63 -7.26 4.31
N ALA A 31 4.12 -6.03 4.30
CA ALA A 31 5.00 -5.51 5.34
C ALA A 31 4.39 -5.68 6.73
N ASP A 32 5.22 -5.92 7.75
CA ASP A 32 4.77 -5.91 9.14
C ASP A 32 4.08 -4.58 9.48
N PHE A 33 3.21 -4.58 10.47
CA PHE A 33 2.50 -3.37 10.87
C PHE A 33 2.15 -3.36 12.36
N ALA A 34 1.97 -2.18 12.90
CA ALA A 34 1.40 -1.94 14.21
C ALA A 34 0.14 -1.10 14.09
N VAL A 35 -0.90 -1.47 14.81
CA VAL A 35 -2.03 -0.56 15.08
C VAL A 35 -1.61 0.37 16.19
N LEU A 36 -1.81 1.68 15.99
CA LEU A 36 -1.38 2.73 16.91
C LEU A 36 -2.58 3.31 17.68
N ASP A 37 -2.35 3.60 18.94
CA ASP A 37 -3.27 4.30 19.84
C ASP A 37 -2.51 5.20 20.84
N GLU A 38 -3.23 5.92 21.71
CA GLU A 38 -2.63 6.80 22.72
C GLU A 38 -1.72 6.07 23.72
N GLN A 39 -1.93 4.77 23.93
CA GLN A 39 -1.19 3.94 24.90
C GLN A 39 -0.05 3.16 24.23
N SER A 40 0.18 3.39 22.93
CA SER A 40 1.20 2.69 22.16
C SER A 40 2.60 2.89 22.73
N ASN A 41 3.35 1.79 22.84
CA ASN A 41 4.77 1.86 23.22
C ASN A 41 5.62 2.26 22.00
N TRP A 42 5.71 3.58 21.75
CA TRP A 42 6.36 4.16 20.59
C TRP A 42 7.80 3.66 20.36
N PRO A 43 8.68 3.62 21.38
CA PRO A 43 10.04 3.07 21.19
C PRO A 43 10.05 1.61 20.78
N GLN A 44 9.22 0.78 21.40
CA GLN A 44 9.16 -0.65 21.09
C GLN A 44 8.62 -0.91 19.68
N ILE A 45 7.58 -0.17 19.27
CA ILE A 45 7.01 -0.26 17.91
C ILE A 45 8.05 0.19 16.89
N MET A 46 8.71 1.33 17.12
CA MET A 46 9.74 1.84 16.23
C MET A 46 10.88 0.83 16.06
N GLN A 47 11.34 0.22 17.14
CA GLN A 47 12.38 -0.82 17.09
C GLN A 47 11.91 -2.04 16.30
N ARG A 48 10.67 -2.51 16.51
CA ARG A 48 10.08 -3.65 15.77
C ARG A 48 9.99 -3.37 14.28
N LEU A 49 9.67 -2.15 13.90
CA LEU A 49 9.54 -1.73 12.50
C LEU A 49 10.88 -1.33 11.84
N GLY A 50 12.01 -1.57 12.50
CA GLY A 50 13.34 -1.36 11.92
C GLY A 50 13.89 0.07 12.03
N GLY A 51 13.33 0.90 12.90
CA GLY A 51 13.85 2.25 13.23
C GLY A 51 13.32 3.38 12.35
N LYS A 52 12.65 3.06 11.25
CA LYS A 52 11.95 4.02 10.38
C LYS A 52 10.57 3.47 10.03
N ALA A 53 9.57 4.31 10.08
CA ALA A 53 8.21 3.88 9.83
C ALA A 53 7.43 4.86 8.95
N MET A 54 6.46 4.32 8.23
CA MET A 54 5.40 5.06 7.56
C MET A 54 4.13 4.93 8.40
N VAL A 55 3.60 6.05 8.88
CA VAL A 55 2.35 6.14 9.65
C VAL A 55 1.24 6.61 8.72
N LYS A 56 0.09 5.92 8.75
CA LYS A 56 -1.03 6.23 7.86
C LYS A 56 -2.38 5.85 8.47
N PRO A 57 -3.47 6.57 8.11
CA PRO A 57 -4.82 6.13 8.37
C PRO A 57 -5.12 4.81 7.65
N ALA A 58 -5.88 3.91 8.27
CA ALA A 58 -6.20 2.61 7.64
C ALA A 58 -7.18 2.76 6.46
N CYS A 59 -8.12 3.71 6.53
CA CYS A 59 -9.24 3.82 5.59
C CYS A 59 -9.16 5.04 4.65
N GLU A 60 -8.06 5.78 4.64
CA GLU A 60 -7.91 6.95 3.77
C GLU A 60 -7.10 6.62 2.52
N GLY A 61 -7.44 7.33 1.44
CA GLY A 61 -6.70 7.29 0.16
C GLY A 61 -5.87 8.56 -0.07
N TYR A 62 -5.27 8.66 -1.26
CA TYR A 62 -4.57 9.85 -1.75
C TYR A 62 -3.47 10.38 -0.82
N SER A 63 -2.80 9.53 -0.06
CA SER A 63 -1.76 9.91 0.91
C SER A 63 -2.21 10.88 2.03
N ILE A 64 -3.51 11.03 2.25
CA ILE A 64 -4.03 11.87 3.33
C ILE A 64 -3.61 11.29 4.67
N GLY A 65 -2.97 12.11 5.52
CA GLY A 65 -2.49 11.70 6.83
C GLY A 65 -1.30 10.73 6.82
N LEU A 66 -0.65 10.53 5.67
CA LEU A 66 0.56 9.75 5.54
C LEU A 66 1.75 10.55 6.06
N SER A 67 2.56 9.97 6.95
CA SER A 67 3.73 10.63 7.50
C SER A 67 4.87 9.65 7.76
N ARG A 68 6.10 10.06 7.42
CA ARG A 68 7.34 9.34 7.76
C ARG A 68 7.74 9.67 9.19
N ALA A 69 8.22 8.67 9.92
CA ALA A 69 8.76 8.80 11.26
C ALA A 69 10.09 8.05 11.39
N GLU A 70 11.09 8.71 11.97
CA GLU A 70 12.43 8.16 12.22
C GLU A 70 12.76 8.15 13.73
N THR A 71 11.88 8.70 14.55
CA THR A 71 11.98 8.65 16.01
C THR A 71 10.63 8.30 16.63
N PRO A 72 10.60 7.78 17.88
CA PRO A 72 9.36 7.50 18.58
C PRO A 72 8.46 8.74 18.73
N GLU A 73 9.05 9.92 18.94
CA GLU A 73 8.34 11.20 19.08
C GLU A 73 7.67 11.61 17.76
N GLN A 74 8.39 11.43 16.63
CA GLN A 74 7.84 11.66 15.30
C GLN A 74 6.70 10.69 14.99
N MET A 75 6.82 9.40 15.39
CA MET A 75 5.75 8.42 15.23
C MET A 75 4.50 8.82 16.02
N GLN A 76 4.65 9.29 17.24
CA GLN A 76 3.55 9.80 18.06
C GLN A 76 2.87 11.02 17.43
N GLN A 77 3.65 11.96 16.92
CA GLN A 77 3.13 13.13 16.19
C GLN A 77 2.39 12.72 14.93
N ALA A 78 2.98 11.83 14.12
CA ALA A 78 2.37 11.29 12.91
C ALA A 78 1.05 10.56 13.21
N TRP A 79 0.99 9.78 14.30
CA TRP A 79 -0.26 9.18 14.76
C TRP A 79 -1.33 10.23 15.11
N ALA A 80 -0.97 11.27 15.88
CA ALA A 80 -1.92 12.31 16.26
C ALA A 80 -2.50 13.07 15.05
N GLU A 81 -1.68 13.28 14.01
CA GLU A 81 -2.12 13.85 12.73
C GLU A 81 -3.04 12.89 11.98
N ALA A 82 -2.64 11.62 11.80
CA ALA A 82 -3.40 10.61 11.10
C ALA A 82 -4.75 10.30 11.77
N ALA A 83 -4.80 10.31 13.10
CA ALA A 83 -6.00 10.08 13.89
C ALA A 83 -7.10 11.16 13.69
N ARG A 84 -6.77 12.29 13.07
CA ARG A 84 -7.75 13.33 12.69
C ARG A 84 -8.58 12.91 11.48
N PHE A 85 -8.10 11.94 10.70
CA PHE A 85 -8.72 11.50 9.45
C PHE A 85 -9.41 10.14 9.56
N ALA A 86 -8.93 9.25 10.44
CA ALA A 86 -9.53 7.93 10.64
C ALA A 86 -9.40 7.46 12.09
N ALA A 87 -10.36 6.65 12.53
CA ALA A 87 -10.35 6.04 13.88
C ALA A 87 -9.21 5.01 14.06
N THR A 88 -8.76 4.39 12.98
CA THR A 88 -7.68 3.40 12.98
C THR A 88 -6.48 3.94 12.24
N VAL A 89 -5.33 3.94 12.91
CA VAL A 89 -4.03 4.34 12.35
C VAL A 89 -3.08 3.17 12.44
N ILE A 90 -2.32 2.94 11.38
CA ILE A 90 -1.27 1.91 11.33
C ILE A 90 0.10 2.52 11.07
N ALA A 91 1.13 1.85 11.57
CA ALA A 91 2.52 2.11 11.19
C ALA A 91 3.11 0.87 10.53
N GLU A 92 3.91 1.06 9.50
CA GLU A 92 4.63 0.02 8.75
C GLU A 92 6.11 0.38 8.67
N PRO A 93 7.04 -0.59 8.44
CA PRO A 93 8.40 -0.26 8.08
C PRO A 93 8.46 0.69 6.89
N LEU A 94 9.36 1.65 6.92
CA LEU A 94 9.62 2.48 5.75
C LEU A 94 10.32 1.61 4.70
N MET A 95 9.67 1.39 3.57
CA MET A 95 10.24 0.74 2.41
C MET A 95 10.80 1.80 1.46
N GLU A 96 11.99 1.56 0.92
CA GLU A 96 12.70 2.50 0.03
C GLU A 96 12.97 1.87 -1.35
N GLY A 97 12.35 0.72 -1.65
CA GLY A 97 12.46 0.05 -2.95
C GLY A 97 11.45 0.54 -3.98
N ASP A 98 11.53 -0.03 -5.18
CA ASP A 98 10.65 0.33 -6.29
C ASP A 98 9.16 0.09 -5.96
N GLU A 99 8.31 1.02 -6.39
CA GLU A 99 6.85 0.89 -6.33
C GLU A 99 6.32 0.41 -7.69
N TYR A 100 5.40 -0.56 -7.62
CA TYR A 100 4.72 -1.13 -8.78
C TYR A 100 3.22 -1.06 -8.61
N THR A 101 2.53 -0.84 -9.73
CA THR A 101 1.08 -0.95 -9.79
C THR A 101 0.67 -1.94 -10.89
N VAL A 102 -0.32 -2.76 -10.59
CA VAL A 102 -0.76 -3.86 -11.45
C VAL A 102 -2.27 -3.80 -11.65
N ALA A 103 -2.69 -3.52 -12.87
CA ALA A 103 -4.10 -3.51 -13.22
C ALA A 103 -4.61 -4.94 -13.51
N ILE A 104 -5.84 -5.20 -13.07
CA ILE A 104 -6.54 -6.47 -13.27
C ILE A 104 -7.85 -6.20 -14.00
N LEU A 105 -8.15 -7.00 -15.02
CA LEU A 105 -9.39 -6.96 -15.77
C LEU A 105 -9.94 -8.38 -15.92
N GLY A 106 -11.01 -8.71 -15.19
CA GLY A 106 -11.53 -10.07 -15.07
C GLY A 106 -10.48 -11.02 -14.50
N ASP A 107 -10.11 -12.03 -15.27
CA ASP A 107 -9.03 -12.98 -14.93
C ASP A 107 -7.67 -12.63 -15.56
N GLN A 108 -7.58 -11.49 -16.23
CA GLN A 108 -6.35 -11.02 -16.85
C GLN A 108 -5.61 -10.06 -15.93
N VAL A 109 -4.34 -10.33 -15.67
CA VAL A 109 -3.42 -9.39 -15.05
C VAL A 109 -2.66 -8.70 -16.16
N LEU A 110 -2.76 -7.38 -16.22
CA LEU A 110 -2.06 -6.58 -17.22
C LEU A 110 -0.57 -6.43 -16.84
N PRO A 111 0.30 -6.01 -17.77
CA PRO A 111 1.69 -5.74 -17.47
C PRO A 111 1.83 -4.75 -16.31
N SER A 112 2.80 -5.01 -15.42
CA SER A 112 3.07 -4.11 -14.31
C SER A 112 3.63 -2.77 -14.79
N ILE A 113 3.34 -1.74 -14.02
CA ILE A 113 3.87 -0.39 -14.22
C ILE A 113 4.75 -0.07 -13.02
N ARG A 114 6.00 0.33 -13.25
CA ARG A 114 6.88 0.84 -12.22
C ARG A 114 6.66 2.35 -12.08
N ILE A 115 6.56 2.82 -10.84
CA ILE A 115 6.34 4.22 -10.49
C ILE A 115 7.62 4.75 -9.86
N GLU A 116 8.19 5.79 -10.44
CA GLU A 116 9.27 6.58 -9.85
C GLU A 116 8.71 7.95 -9.45
N ALA A 117 8.51 8.15 -8.15
CA ALA A 117 8.20 9.46 -7.61
C ALA A 117 9.50 10.24 -7.38
N SER A 118 9.53 11.56 -7.62
CA SER A 118 10.68 12.37 -7.24
C SER A 118 10.86 12.34 -5.72
N GLU A 119 12.09 12.25 -5.25
CA GLU A 119 12.46 12.04 -3.83
C GLU A 119 11.92 13.09 -2.85
N VAL A 120 11.33 14.18 -3.33
CA VAL A 120 11.09 15.38 -2.52
C VAL A 120 9.77 15.34 -1.75
N PHE A 121 8.76 14.56 -2.17
CA PHE A 121 7.42 14.67 -1.56
C PHE A 121 6.63 13.37 -1.52
N TYR A 122 6.47 12.82 -0.34
CA TYR A 122 5.44 11.83 0.00
C TYR A 122 4.08 12.49 0.34
N ASP A 123 3.77 13.66 -0.24
CA ASP A 123 2.48 14.29 -0.02
C ASP A 123 1.53 14.13 -1.23
N TYR A 124 0.26 14.42 -1.00
CA TYR A 124 -0.81 14.34 -2.00
C TYR A 124 -0.51 15.19 -3.26
N GLN A 125 0.11 16.35 -3.10
CA GLN A 125 0.38 17.25 -4.22
C GLN A 125 1.45 16.69 -5.16
N ALA A 126 2.46 16.02 -4.61
CA ALA A 126 3.52 15.43 -5.40
C ALA A 126 3.05 14.22 -6.22
N LYS A 127 2.16 13.40 -5.66
CA LYS A 127 1.70 12.17 -6.34
C LYS A 127 0.78 12.44 -7.55
N TYR A 128 0.09 13.59 -7.58
CA TYR A 128 -0.94 13.85 -8.60
C TYR A 128 -0.76 15.16 -9.38
N PHE A 129 0.09 16.06 -8.93
CA PHE A 129 0.26 17.39 -9.52
C PHE A 129 1.71 17.78 -9.84
N SER A 130 2.70 16.92 -9.51
CA SER A 130 4.06 17.16 -9.97
C SER A 130 4.29 16.47 -11.31
N ASP A 131 4.81 17.20 -12.29
CA ASP A 131 5.28 16.67 -13.57
C ASP A 131 6.50 15.74 -13.43
N GLU A 132 6.91 15.39 -12.21
CA GLU A 132 8.13 14.64 -11.90
C GLU A 132 7.89 13.14 -11.61
N THR A 133 6.63 12.69 -11.43
CA THR A 133 6.34 11.25 -11.31
C THR A 133 6.44 10.58 -12.67
N GLN A 134 7.31 9.58 -12.78
CA GLN A 134 7.50 8.83 -14.03
C GLN A 134 6.86 7.43 -13.93
N TYR A 135 6.25 7.02 -15.03
CA TYR A 135 5.59 5.72 -15.16
C TYR A 135 6.25 4.92 -16.27
N PHE A 136 6.72 3.71 -15.94
CA PHE A 136 7.40 2.84 -16.89
C PHE A 136 6.54 1.60 -17.17
N CYS A 137 6.09 1.46 -18.42
CA CYS A 137 5.36 0.29 -18.92
C CYS A 137 5.97 -0.14 -20.27
N PRO A 138 6.60 -1.31 -20.35
CA PRO A 138 6.85 -2.32 -19.29
C PRO A 138 7.69 -1.79 -18.12
N SER A 139 7.48 -2.40 -16.94
CA SER A 139 8.11 -1.96 -15.68
C SER A 139 9.63 -2.14 -15.60
N GLY A 140 10.20 -2.93 -16.50
CA GLY A 140 11.62 -3.30 -16.53
C GLY A 140 11.98 -4.53 -15.69
N LEU A 141 11.01 -5.22 -15.09
CA LEU A 141 11.23 -6.50 -14.41
C LEU A 141 11.65 -7.61 -15.39
N THR A 142 12.41 -8.60 -14.88
CA THR A 142 12.64 -9.83 -15.64
C THR A 142 11.33 -10.62 -15.81
N ALA A 143 11.27 -11.53 -16.79
CA ALA A 143 10.06 -12.32 -17.04
C ALA A 143 9.60 -13.11 -15.80
N GLU A 144 10.55 -13.63 -15.02
CA GLU A 144 10.30 -14.38 -13.79
C GLU A 144 9.69 -13.48 -12.71
N ARG A 145 10.27 -12.30 -12.50
CA ARG A 145 9.77 -11.33 -11.51
C ARG A 145 8.42 -10.75 -11.90
N GLU A 146 8.22 -10.51 -13.21
CA GLU A 146 6.91 -10.07 -13.73
C GLU A 146 5.83 -11.15 -13.49
N SER A 147 6.15 -12.44 -13.70
CA SER A 147 5.24 -13.57 -13.43
C SER A 147 4.89 -13.64 -11.93
N GLU A 148 5.91 -13.56 -11.06
CA GLU A 148 5.73 -13.54 -9.60
C GLU A 148 4.81 -12.40 -9.17
N LEU A 149 5.06 -11.17 -9.65
CA LEU A 149 4.26 -10.00 -9.31
C LEU A 149 2.80 -10.13 -9.78
N ARG A 150 2.59 -10.68 -10.97
CA ARG A 150 1.25 -10.92 -11.54
C ARG A 150 0.47 -11.96 -10.73
N GLU A 151 1.10 -13.07 -10.36
CA GLU A 151 0.49 -14.13 -9.53
C GLU A 151 0.14 -13.60 -8.13
N LEU A 152 1.06 -12.85 -7.51
CA LEU A 152 0.85 -12.18 -6.24
C LEU A 152 -0.33 -11.21 -6.29
N SER A 153 -0.38 -10.36 -7.31
CA SER A 153 -1.43 -9.36 -7.47
C SER A 153 -2.81 -10.01 -7.66
N MET A 154 -2.91 -11.05 -8.49
CA MET A 154 -4.16 -11.78 -8.66
C MET A 154 -4.60 -12.47 -7.36
N SER A 155 -3.66 -13.06 -6.63
CA SER A 155 -3.94 -13.70 -5.33
C SER A 155 -4.44 -12.69 -4.31
N ALA A 156 -3.80 -11.53 -4.22
CA ALA A 156 -4.21 -10.45 -3.33
C ALA A 156 -5.63 -9.94 -3.65
N PHE A 157 -5.91 -9.72 -4.93
CA PHE A 157 -7.21 -9.25 -5.43
C PHE A 157 -8.33 -10.25 -5.11
N LYS A 158 -8.10 -11.55 -5.38
CA LYS A 158 -9.08 -12.61 -5.09
C LYS A 158 -9.30 -12.81 -3.59
N THR A 159 -8.27 -12.67 -2.77
CA THR A 159 -8.37 -12.83 -1.31
C THR A 159 -9.30 -11.81 -0.69
N VAL A 160 -9.29 -10.58 -1.17
CA VAL A 160 -10.22 -9.52 -0.72
C VAL A 160 -11.64 -9.74 -1.27
N GLY A 161 -11.84 -10.70 -2.19
CA GLY A 161 -13.12 -10.98 -2.84
C GLY A 161 -13.45 -10.02 -3.97
N CYS A 162 -12.45 -9.36 -4.53
CA CYS A 162 -12.61 -8.44 -5.65
C CYS A 162 -12.95 -9.17 -6.95
N SER A 163 -13.66 -8.49 -7.84
CA SER A 163 -14.08 -9.00 -9.15
C SER A 163 -14.22 -7.88 -10.18
N GLY A 164 -14.28 -8.25 -11.44
CA GLY A 164 -14.47 -7.32 -12.53
C GLY A 164 -13.17 -6.60 -12.91
N TRP A 165 -12.79 -5.57 -12.19
CA TRP A 165 -11.55 -4.82 -12.46
C TRP A 165 -11.04 -4.13 -11.19
N GLY A 166 -9.77 -3.81 -11.18
CA GLY A 166 -9.13 -3.13 -10.08
C GLY A 166 -7.63 -2.98 -10.28
N ARG A 167 -6.95 -2.52 -9.24
CA ARG A 167 -5.51 -2.29 -9.23
C ARG A 167 -4.94 -2.75 -7.91
N VAL A 168 -3.78 -3.40 -7.97
CA VAL A 168 -3.00 -3.81 -6.80
C VAL A 168 -1.71 -3.02 -6.78
N ASP A 169 -1.40 -2.37 -5.66
CA ASP A 169 -0.19 -1.61 -5.48
C ASP A 169 0.79 -2.40 -4.59
N VAL A 170 2.04 -2.45 -5.01
CA VAL A 170 3.09 -3.29 -4.44
C VAL A 170 4.38 -2.51 -4.35
N MET A 171 5.14 -2.72 -3.29
CA MET A 171 6.46 -2.13 -3.11
C MET A 171 7.51 -3.22 -2.88
N VAL A 172 8.73 -2.98 -3.29
CA VAL A 172 9.85 -3.88 -3.00
C VAL A 172 10.47 -3.48 -1.67
N ASP A 173 10.68 -4.44 -0.78
CA ASP A 173 11.37 -4.20 0.47
C ASP A 173 12.91 -4.19 0.31
N ASN A 174 13.62 -3.91 1.40
CA ASN A 174 15.08 -3.84 1.41
C ASN A 174 15.78 -5.20 1.16
N GLN A 175 15.02 -6.30 1.09
CA GLN A 175 15.50 -7.63 0.74
C GLN A 175 15.21 -8.01 -0.71
N GLY A 176 14.56 -7.11 -1.46
CA GLY A 176 14.17 -7.35 -2.85
C GLY A 176 12.85 -8.13 -3.00
N LEU A 177 12.07 -8.29 -1.93
CA LEU A 177 10.81 -9.03 -1.94
C LEU A 177 9.63 -8.08 -2.18
N PHE A 178 8.65 -8.54 -2.94
CA PHE A 178 7.40 -7.81 -3.13
C PHE A 178 6.56 -7.81 -1.86
N GLN A 179 6.06 -6.63 -1.48
CA GLN A 179 5.18 -6.41 -0.33
C GLN A 179 3.89 -5.72 -0.81
N LEU A 180 2.75 -6.37 -0.59
CA LEU A 180 1.44 -5.82 -0.93
C LEU A 180 1.15 -4.57 -0.08
N LEU A 181 0.74 -3.48 -0.73
CA LEU A 181 0.35 -2.23 -0.10
C LEU A 181 -1.17 -2.11 0.04
N GLU A 182 -1.87 -2.15 -1.07
CA GLU A 182 -3.34 -1.97 -1.14
C GLU A 182 -3.94 -2.56 -2.41
N VAL A 183 -5.26 -2.77 -2.37
CA VAL A 183 -6.09 -3.08 -3.53
C VAL A 183 -7.09 -1.94 -3.75
N ASN A 184 -7.18 -1.47 -4.98
CA ASN A 184 -8.10 -0.41 -5.37
C ASN A 184 -9.20 -1.00 -6.29
N THR A 185 -10.45 -0.99 -5.82
CA THR A 185 -11.61 -1.51 -6.58
C THR A 185 -12.18 -0.51 -7.57
N VAL A 186 -11.88 0.78 -7.39
CA VAL A 186 -12.20 1.88 -8.32
C VAL A 186 -10.98 2.79 -8.39
N PRO A 187 -9.87 2.33 -9.00
CA PRO A 187 -8.66 3.14 -9.08
C PRO A 187 -8.86 4.37 -9.95
N GLY A 188 -8.16 5.45 -9.63
CA GLY A 188 -7.98 6.56 -10.55
C GLY A 188 -7.29 6.07 -11.82
N MET A 189 -7.78 6.52 -12.96
CA MET A 189 -7.29 6.14 -14.30
C MET A 189 -6.49 7.28 -14.95
N THR A 190 -5.97 8.16 -14.13
CA THR A 190 -5.18 9.34 -14.57
C THR A 190 -3.71 9.10 -14.40
#